data_3e910bacde49e5f93ce86a9d93d10382
#
_entry.id   3e910bacde49e5f93ce86a9d93d10382
#
_cell.length_a   1.000
_cell.length_b   1.000
_cell.length_c   1.000
_cell.angle_alpha   90.00
_cell.angle_beta   90.00
_cell.angle_gamma   90.00
#
_symmetry.space_group_name_H-M   'P 1'
#
loop_
_entity.id
_entity.type
_entity.pdbx_description
1 polymer ?
#
loop_
_entity_poly.entity_id
_entity_poly.type
_entity_poly.pdbx_seq_one_letter_code
_entity_poly.pdbx_strand_id
1 'polypeptide(L)'
;LLLAPWARAEPQGVSRQAPPLVTVGYDAAFDLFNLLDNLPDWLPGYTSAIYKEDWERRFELDAQDRAALDEYARFRQRTSPMARDDGDTRPVAERLFAGSDTRVGDPYTSYFQNAASFAAAVKAAIAAQAPGDRELLRRYYARFEPHARELLAGAGRFTRQQEALTRELAAPETAAFVARMRTFYGAEAAPVFQVRFVWWPYTNRTQAKLRGGSIVLFSPPGVEDDWAPIVLHEYAHFLSAGQPAAGREALAAAFARLCPAALALPNTLNALEEPLAIYWGQYRFEREVRGMTLSSQSSWYAQPHADRAAKAIAAAFPADQPAPVLTEGPLLEAAASVCE
;
A
#
# COMPACT_ATOMS: atom_id res chain seq x y z
N LEU A 1 -18.80 50.54 49.58
CA LEU A 1 -17.80 49.54 49.16
C LEU A 1 -18.53 48.50 48.32
N LEU A 2 -18.49 48.67 46.99
CA LEU A 2 -19.00 47.72 45.96
C LEU A 2 -17.83 46.87 45.50
N LEU A 3 -17.89 45.55 45.77
CA LEU A 3 -16.97 44.56 45.25
C LEU A 3 -17.40 44.14 43.85
N ALA A 4 -16.53 44.43 42.87
CA ALA A 4 -16.72 43.93 41.50
C ALA A 4 -16.41 42.42 41.40
N PRO A 5 -17.18 41.62 40.68
CA PRO A 5 -16.87 40.20 40.47
C PRO A 5 -15.75 40.03 39.48
N TRP A 6 -14.73 39.24 39.85
CA TRP A 6 -13.63 38.83 39.00
C TRP A 6 -14.20 37.84 37.95
N ALA A 7 -14.22 38.26 36.70
CA ALA A 7 -14.48 37.36 35.58
C ALA A 7 -13.30 36.39 35.45
N ARG A 8 -13.55 35.10 35.72
CA ARG A 8 -12.60 34.03 35.37
C ARG A 8 -12.55 33.92 33.86
N ALA A 9 -11.38 34.18 33.29
CA ALA A 9 -11.12 33.82 31.92
C ALA A 9 -11.20 32.31 31.79
N GLU A 10 -12.12 31.81 30.94
CA GLU A 10 -12.15 30.41 30.55
C GLU A 10 -10.86 30.07 29.81
N PRO A 11 -10.20 28.92 30.11
CA PRO A 11 -9.05 28.50 29.36
C PRO A 11 -9.48 28.27 27.91
N GLN A 12 -8.86 28.98 26.97
CA GLN A 12 -9.01 28.76 25.54
C GLN A 12 -8.75 27.27 25.28
N GLY A 13 -9.79 26.57 24.84
CA GLY A 13 -9.72 25.16 24.54
C GLY A 13 -8.62 24.92 23.50
N VAL A 14 -7.63 24.15 23.88
CA VAL A 14 -6.63 23.59 22.95
C VAL A 14 -7.43 22.82 21.93
N SER A 15 -7.53 23.35 20.71
CA SER A 15 -8.12 22.66 19.58
C SER A 15 -7.37 21.34 19.43
N ARG A 16 -7.96 20.25 19.87
CA ARG A 16 -7.43 18.91 19.60
C ARG A 16 -7.51 18.72 18.10
N GLN A 17 -6.39 18.88 17.45
CA GLN A 17 -6.25 18.54 16.04
C GLN A 17 -6.74 17.09 15.86
N ALA A 18 -7.65 16.85 14.92
CA ALA A 18 -8.08 15.50 14.61
C ALA A 18 -6.84 14.63 14.27
N PRO A 19 -6.80 13.37 14.70
CA PRO A 19 -5.67 12.52 14.38
C PRO A 19 -5.47 12.46 12.86
N PRO A 20 -4.21 12.40 12.39
CA PRO A 20 -3.94 12.35 10.96
C PRO A 20 -4.60 11.11 10.36
N LEU A 21 -5.18 11.25 9.17
CA LEU A 21 -5.82 10.14 8.44
C LEU A 21 -4.78 9.16 7.85
N VAL A 22 -3.58 9.65 7.65
CA VAL A 22 -2.42 8.89 7.13
C VAL A 22 -1.23 9.17 8.03
N THR A 23 -0.48 8.14 8.37
CA THR A 23 0.79 8.25 9.11
C THR A 23 1.93 7.71 8.28
N VAL A 24 3.08 8.39 8.33
CA VAL A 24 4.30 7.99 7.60
C VAL A 24 5.36 7.59 8.60
N GLY A 25 6.05 6.48 8.36
CA GLY A 25 7.10 6.02 9.26
C GLY A 25 8.09 5.08 8.59
N TYR A 26 9.12 4.76 9.37
CA TYR A 26 10.09 3.71 9.09
C TYR A 26 10.15 2.78 10.29
N ASP A 27 10.10 1.49 10.03
CA ASP A 27 10.19 0.45 11.03
C ASP A 27 11.33 -0.49 10.66
N ALA A 28 12.44 -0.39 11.38
CA ALA A 28 13.64 -1.18 11.11
C ALA A 28 13.42 -2.69 11.27
N ALA A 29 12.51 -3.10 12.15
CA ALA A 29 12.17 -4.52 12.31
C ALA A 29 11.38 -5.04 11.10
N PHE A 30 10.45 -4.22 10.60
CA PHE A 30 9.68 -4.54 9.42
C PHE A 30 10.54 -4.51 8.15
N ASP A 31 11.44 -3.54 7.99
CA ASP A 31 12.35 -3.46 6.84
C ASP A 31 13.29 -4.66 6.77
N LEU A 32 13.86 -5.05 7.92
CA LEU A 32 14.68 -6.26 8.02
C LEU A 32 13.89 -7.53 7.67
N PHE A 33 12.66 -7.65 8.16
CA PHE A 33 11.76 -8.73 7.77
C PHE A 33 11.47 -8.68 6.27
N ASN A 34 11.12 -7.52 5.72
CA ASN A 34 10.82 -7.37 4.31
C ASN A 34 11.98 -7.85 3.42
N LEU A 35 13.22 -7.47 3.76
CA LEU A 35 14.39 -7.95 3.05
C LEU A 35 14.49 -9.48 3.12
N LEU A 36 14.45 -10.05 4.32
CA LEU A 36 14.59 -11.48 4.55
C LEU A 36 13.46 -12.29 3.93
N ASP A 37 12.22 -11.82 4.00
CA ASP A 37 11.05 -12.49 3.41
C ASP A 37 11.08 -12.50 1.87
N ASN A 38 11.74 -11.51 1.26
CA ASN A 38 11.89 -11.44 -0.20
C ASN A 38 13.09 -12.26 -0.74
N LEU A 39 14.11 -12.58 0.08
CA LEU A 39 15.30 -13.31 -0.39
C LEU A 39 14.99 -14.63 -1.11
N PRO A 40 14.09 -15.50 -0.64
CA PRO A 40 13.80 -16.76 -1.31
C PRO A 40 12.87 -16.63 -2.51
N ASP A 41 12.31 -15.44 -2.79
CA ASP A 41 11.32 -15.20 -3.86
C ASP A 41 10.22 -16.27 -3.91
N TRP A 42 9.63 -16.55 -2.74
CA TRP A 42 8.70 -17.67 -2.53
C TRP A 42 7.34 -17.52 -3.22
N LEU A 43 6.97 -16.30 -3.63
CA LEU A 43 5.72 -16.01 -4.33
C LEU A 43 5.95 -14.84 -5.31
N PRO A 44 6.38 -15.12 -6.57
CA PRO A 44 6.58 -14.09 -7.58
C PRO A 44 5.37 -13.18 -7.76
N GLY A 45 5.61 -11.86 -7.82
CA GLY A 45 4.56 -10.83 -7.84
C GLY A 45 4.19 -10.29 -6.44
N TYR A 46 4.20 -11.12 -5.41
CA TYR A 46 4.14 -10.70 -4.01
C TYR A 46 5.54 -10.41 -3.44
N THR A 47 6.48 -11.33 -3.62
CA THR A 47 7.91 -11.13 -3.37
C THR A 47 8.61 -10.56 -4.60
N SER A 48 9.85 -10.15 -4.45
CA SER A 48 10.64 -9.56 -5.52
C SER A 48 12.03 -10.18 -5.60
N ALA A 49 12.32 -10.79 -6.74
CA ALA A 49 13.60 -11.47 -7.01
C ALA A 49 14.82 -10.54 -6.88
N ILE A 50 14.65 -9.22 -7.03
CA ILE A 50 15.72 -8.24 -6.96
C ILE A 50 16.52 -8.28 -5.64
N TYR A 51 15.84 -8.65 -4.52
CA TYR A 51 16.53 -8.79 -3.24
C TYR A 51 17.53 -9.94 -3.26
N LYS A 52 17.16 -11.07 -3.87
CA LYS A 52 18.05 -12.22 -4.05
C LYS A 52 19.19 -11.87 -4.99
N GLU A 53 18.89 -11.24 -6.11
CA GLU A 53 19.90 -10.81 -7.11
C GLU A 53 20.91 -9.84 -6.50
N ASP A 54 20.48 -8.87 -5.69
CA ASP A 54 21.38 -7.94 -5.00
C ASP A 54 22.19 -8.65 -3.92
N TRP A 55 21.57 -9.56 -3.17
CA TRP A 55 22.25 -10.38 -2.18
C TRP A 55 23.38 -11.21 -2.81
N GLU A 56 23.09 -11.95 -3.89
CA GLU A 56 24.07 -12.78 -4.61
C GLU A 56 25.23 -11.97 -5.19
N ARG A 57 25.03 -10.70 -5.50
CA ARG A 57 26.12 -9.80 -5.92
C ARG A 57 27.03 -9.36 -4.77
N ARG A 58 26.55 -9.36 -3.54
CA ARG A 58 27.26 -8.87 -2.35
C ARG A 58 27.83 -9.98 -1.50
N PHE A 59 27.12 -11.06 -1.43
CA PHE A 59 27.44 -12.21 -0.58
C PHE A 59 27.39 -13.48 -1.41
N GLU A 60 28.39 -14.34 -1.25
CA GLU A 60 28.37 -15.65 -1.85
C GLU A 60 27.35 -16.54 -1.16
N LEU A 61 26.47 -17.18 -1.93
CA LEU A 61 25.54 -18.17 -1.41
C LEU A 61 26.14 -19.58 -1.56
N ASP A 62 26.40 -20.23 -0.45
CA ASP A 62 26.82 -21.64 -0.43
C ASP A 62 25.63 -22.60 -0.63
N ALA A 63 25.91 -23.90 -0.66
CA ALA A 63 24.87 -24.92 -0.80
C ALA A 63 23.90 -24.96 0.40
N GLN A 64 24.37 -24.62 1.61
CA GLN A 64 23.53 -24.58 2.81
C GLN A 64 22.65 -23.34 2.82
N ASP A 65 23.15 -22.20 2.30
CA ASP A 65 22.35 -20.99 2.10
C ASP A 65 21.17 -21.26 1.17
N ARG A 66 21.45 -21.87 0.01
CA ARG A 66 20.41 -22.20 -0.98
C ARG A 66 19.37 -23.15 -0.40
N ALA A 67 19.81 -24.19 0.34
CA ALA A 67 18.90 -25.11 1.02
C ALA A 67 18.02 -24.40 2.06
N ALA A 68 18.59 -23.47 2.84
CA ALA A 68 17.85 -22.71 3.83
C ALA A 68 16.82 -21.74 3.19
N LEU A 69 17.17 -21.10 2.08
CA LEU A 69 16.23 -20.29 1.29
C LEU A 69 15.07 -21.14 0.76
N ASP A 70 15.36 -22.32 0.20
CA ASP A 70 14.34 -23.23 -0.31
C ASP A 70 13.42 -23.77 0.79
N GLU A 71 13.98 -24.09 1.98
CA GLU A 71 13.18 -24.51 3.14
C GLU A 71 12.24 -23.40 3.61
N TYR A 72 12.73 -22.17 3.69
CA TYR A 72 11.92 -21.02 4.06
C TYR A 72 10.85 -20.72 3.00
N ALA A 73 11.19 -20.80 1.72
CA ALA A 73 10.21 -20.65 0.63
C ALA A 73 9.05 -21.64 0.78
N ARG A 74 9.35 -22.93 0.96
CA ARG A 74 8.32 -23.96 1.20
C ARG A 74 7.50 -23.71 2.46
N PHE A 75 8.12 -23.22 3.54
CA PHE A 75 7.39 -22.81 4.74
C PHE A 75 6.39 -21.70 4.43
N ARG A 76 6.83 -20.64 3.77
CA ARG A 76 5.95 -19.50 3.41
C ARG A 76 4.83 -19.91 2.47
N GLN A 77 5.11 -20.74 1.47
CA GLN A 77 4.11 -21.27 0.54
C GLN A 77 3.04 -22.11 1.24
N ARG A 78 3.41 -22.89 2.27
CA ARG A 78 2.44 -23.67 3.06
C ARG A 78 1.61 -22.83 4.00
N THR A 79 2.17 -21.78 4.56
CA THR A 79 1.56 -21.06 5.68
C THR A 79 0.86 -19.77 5.25
N SER A 80 1.24 -19.19 4.12
CA SER A 80 0.63 -17.96 3.62
C SER A 80 -0.68 -18.27 2.89
N PRO A 81 -1.77 -17.60 3.27
CA PRO A 81 -3.02 -17.69 2.51
C PRO A 81 -2.88 -17.16 1.08
N MET A 82 -1.86 -16.34 0.83
CA MET A 82 -1.57 -15.77 -0.49
C MET A 82 -1.05 -16.82 -1.49
N ALA A 83 -0.39 -17.88 -1.00
CA ALA A 83 0.20 -18.92 -1.83
C ALA A 83 -0.69 -20.17 -1.96
N ARG A 84 -1.81 -20.22 -1.25
CA ARG A 84 -2.70 -21.38 -1.33
C ARG A 84 -3.30 -21.48 -2.73
N ASP A 85 -3.14 -22.67 -3.31
CA ASP A 85 -3.88 -23.06 -4.49
C ASP A 85 -5.28 -23.50 -4.04
N ASP A 86 -6.18 -22.54 -3.90
CA ASP A 86 -7.59 -22.74 -3.59
C ASP A 86 -8.44 -22.80 -4.85
N GLY A 87 -7.81 -22.97 -6.02
CA GLY A 87 -8.44 -22.91 -7.33
C GLY A 87 -8.64 -21.50 -7.85
N ASP A 88 -8.22 -20.50 -7.10
CA ASP A 88 -8.25 -19.10 -7.53
C ASP A 88 -7.08 -18.80 -8.48
N THR A 89 -7.37 -18.78 -9.78
CA THR A 89 -6.38 -18.54 -10.86
C THR A 89 -6.00 -17.07 -11.02
N ARG A 90 -6.56 -16.16 -10.21
CA ARG A 90 -6.25 -14.75 -10.30
C ARG A 90 -4.79 -14.47 -9.95
N PRO A 91 -4.15 -13.45 -10.57
CA PRO A 91 -2.83 -12.99 -10.16
C PRO A 91 -2.77 -12.68 -8.65
N VAL A 92 -1.63 -12.94 -8.03
CA VAL A 92 -1.45 -12.75 -6.58
C VAL A 92 -1.82 -11.33 -6.14
N ALA A 93 -1.43 -10.31 -6.92
CA ALA A 93 -1.79 -8.92 -6.63
C ALA A 93 -3.32 -8.73 -6.55
N GLU A 94 -4.08 -9.41 -7.40
CA GLU A 94 -5.54 -9.33 -7.42
C GLU A 94 -6.20 -10.10 -6.28
N ARG A 95 -5.61 -11.23 -5.86
CA ARG A 95 -6.08 -11.97 -4.67
C ARG A 95 -5.92 -11.17 -3.39
N LEU A 96 -4.93 -10.26 -3.34
CA LEU A 96 -4.74 -9.30 -2.24
C LEU A 96 -5.91 -8.34 -2.08
N PHE A 97 -6.58 -7.99 -3.18
CA PHE A 97 -7.67 -7.01 -3.20
C PHE A 97 -9.07 -7.64 -3.25
N ALA A 98 -9.19 -8.89 -3.68
CA ALA A 98 -10.47 -9.52 -3.97
C ALA A 98 -11.04 -10.33 -2.80
N GLY A 99 -11.55 -9.67 -1.79
CA GLY A 99 -12.45 -10.30 -0.81
C GLY A 99 -11.81 -10.92 0.42
N SER A 100 -10.49 -10.95 0.53
CA SER A 100 -9.85 -11.06 1.84
C SER A 100 -9.93 -9.71 2.53
N ASP A 101 -10.13 -9.70 3.85
CA ASP A 101 -9.95 -8.47 4.61
C ASP A 101 -8.50 -8.01 4.40
N THR A 102 -8.29 -7.09 3.44
CA THR A 102 -6.97 -6.56 3.08
C THR A 102 -6.26 -5.95 4.28
N ARG A 103 -7.02 -5.65 5.35
CA ARG A 103 -6.51 -5.21 6.64
C ARG A 103 -5.75 -6.32 7.38
N VAL A 104 -6.06 -7.58 7.09
CA VAL A 104 -5.38 -8.72 7.73
C VAL A 104 -4.10 -9.08 7.00
N GLY A 105 -4.07 -8.98 5.67
CA GLY A 105 -2.90 -9.30 4.86
C GLY A 105 -2.37 -10.71 5.11
N ASP A 106 -1.06 -10.87 4.94
CA ASP A 106 -0.36 -12.10 5.32
C ASP A 106 -0.16 -12.15 6.85
N PRO A 107 -0.76 -13.11 7.58
CA PRO A 107 -0.69 -13.18 9.04
C PRO A 107 0.73 -13.24 9.59
N TYR A 108 1.67 -13.84 8.84
CA TYR A 108 3.06 -13.90 9.24
C TYR A 108 3.72 -12.53 9.26
N THR A 109 3.40 -11.67 8.30
CA THR A 109 3.87 -10.28 8.23
C THR A 109 3.44 -9.47 9.46
N SER A 110 2.28 -9.76 10.04
CA SER A 110 1.75 -9.02 11.18
C SER A 110 2.63 -9.03 12.43
N TYR A 111 3.43 -10.09 12.63
CA TYR A 111 4.38 -10.17 13.75
C TYR A 111 5.47 -9.11 13.71
N PHE A 112 5.79 -8.61 12.51
CA PHE A 112 6.89 -7.67 12.28
C PHE A 112 6.41 -6.23 12.17
N GLN A 113 5.12 -6.03 11.91
CA GLN A 113 4.53 -4.70 11.89
C GLN A 113 4.38 -4.14 13.30
N ASN A 114 4.94 -2.95 13.55
CA ASN A 114 4.91 -2.29 14.88
C ASN A 114 5.59 -3.09 16.00
N ALA A 115 6.51 -3.98 15.68
CA ALA A 115 7.26 -4.73 16.70
C ALA A 115 8.26 -3.83 17.42
N ALA A 116 8.40 -4.03 18.73
CA ALA A 116 9.38 -3.28 19.52
C ALA A 116 10.84 -3.53 19.09
N SER A 117 11.10 -4.70 18.50
CA SER A 117 12.38 -5.06 17.86
C SER A 117 12.21 -6.27 16.96
N PHE A 118 13.14 -6.44 16.01
CA PHE A 118 13.17 -7.62 15.15
C PHE A 118 13.27 -8.92 15.96
N ALA A 119 14.13 -8.98 17.00
CA ALA A 119 14.27 -10.16 17.84
C ALA A 119 12.96 -10.51 18.58
N ALA A 120 12.21 -9.52 19.05
CA ALA A 120 10.90 -9.75 19.67
C ALA A 120 9.88 -10.29 18.65
N ALA A 121 9.86 -9.71 17.43
CA ALA A 121 9.01 -10.18 16.34
C ALA A 121 9.33 -11.63 15.94
N VAL A 122 10.59 -11.95 15.73
CA VAL A 122 11.05 -13.32 15.40
C VAL A 122 10.66 -14.30 16.49
N LYS A 123 10.87 -13.94 17.77
CA LYS A 123 10.47 -14.79 18.91
C LYS A 123 8.97 -15.07 18.88
N ALA A 124 8.13 -14.06 18.66
CA ALA A 124 6.68 -14.21 18.61
C ALA A 124 6.24 -15.04 17.39
N ALA A 125 6.79 -14.75 16.21
CA ALA A 125 6.51 -15.46 14.99
C ALA A 125 6.87 -16.94 15.09
N ILE A 126 8.04 -17.27 15.63
CA ILE A 126 8.49 -18.66 15.86
C ILE A 126 7.58 -19.36 16.87
N ALA A 127 7.24 -18.72 17.97
CA ALA A 127 6.41 -19.33 19.03
C ALA A 127 5.03 -19.76 18.50
N ALA A 128 4.50 -19.06 17.53
CA ALA A 128 3.21 -19.34 16.91
C ALA A 128 3.24 -20.53 15.93
N GLN A 129 4.42 -21.02 15.53
CA GLN A 129 4.52 -22.08 14.52
C GLN A 129 4.57 -23.49 15.13
N ALA A 130 4.33 -24.50 14.28
CA ALA A 130 4.52 -25.91 14.64
C ALA A 130 6.00 -26.21 15.02
N PRO A 131 6.25 -27.22 15.86
CA PRO A 131 7.61 -27.51 16.35
C PRO A 131 8.68 -27.63 15.27
N GLY A 132 8.39 -28.32 14.16
CA GLY A 132 9.34 -28.48 13.03
C GLY A 132 9.67 -27.15 12.34
N ASP A 133 8.68 -26.29 12.16
CA ASP A 133 8.87 -24.97 11.54
C ASP A 133 9.63 -24.00 12.46
N ARG A 134 9.51 -24.16 13.78
CA ARG A 134 10.26 -23.34 14.75
C ARG A 134 11.77 -23.47 14.57
N GLU A 135 12.25 -24.68 14.36
CA GLU A 135 13.68 -24.92 14.19
C GLU A 135 14.19 -24.42 12.84
N LEU A 136 13.42 -24.62 11.78
CA LEU A 136 13.68 -24.06 10.47
C LEU A 136 13.85 -22.54 10.55
N LEU A 137 12.89 -21.85 11.18
CA LEU A 137 12.90 -20.39 11.28
C LEU A 137 14.06 -19.86 12.12
N ARG A 138 14.44 -20.57 13.24
CA ARG A 138 15.63 -20.18 14.02
C ARG A 138 16.90 -20.25 13.17
N ARG A 139 17.08 -21.35 12.42
CA ARG A 139 18.25 -21.50 11.54
C ARG A 139 18.25 -20.42 10.44
N TYR A 140 17.10 -20.19 9.82
CA TYR A 140 16.95 -19.19 8.76
C TYR A 140 17.37 -17.81 9.22
N TYR A 141 16.74 -17.30 10.28
CA TYR A 141 17.06 -15.97 10.79
C TYR A 141 18.48 -15.87 11.33
N ALA A 142 18.97 -16.86 12.08
CA ALA A 142 20.34 -16.85 12.57
C ALA A 142 21.39 -16.78 11.43
N ARG A 143 21.07 -17.39 10.30
CA ARG A 143 21.97 -17.43 9.15
C ARG A 143 21.99 -16.12 8.35
N PHE A 144 20.84 -15.55 8.05
CA PHE A 144 20.71 -14.41 7.12
C PHE A 144 20.63 -13.05 7.80
N GLU A 145 20.16 -12.97 9.06
CA GLU A 145 20.00 -11.70 9.77
C GLU A 145 21.30 -10.87 9.88
N PRO A 146 22.49 -11.42 10.15
CA PRO A 146 23.70 -10.61 10.28
C PRO A 146 24.01 -9.80 9.03
N HIS A 147 24.00 -10.42 7.86
CA HIS A 147 24.24 -9.74 6.57
C HIS A 147 23.11 -8.81 6.19
N ALA A 148 21.85 -9.17 6.48
CA ALA A 148 20.73 -8.30 6.24
C ALA A 148 20.82 -7.02 7.09
N ARG A 149 21.27 -7.11 8.34
CA ARG A 149 21.55 -5.94 9.19
C ARG A 149 22.69 -5.08 8.63
N GLU A 150 23.72 -5.68 8.08
CA GLU A 150 24.81 -4.97 7.42
C GLU A 150 24.29 -4.14 6.23
N LEU A 151 23.45 -4.73 5.38
CA LEU A 151 22.81 -4.03 4.25
C LEU A 151 21.91 -2.88 4.71
N LEU A 152 21.20 -3.06 5.81
CA LEU A 152 20.31 -2.05 6.38
C LEU A 152 21.00 -1.12 7.38
N ALA A 153 22.31 -1.21 7.57
CA ALA A 153 23.03 -0.31 8.46
C ALA A 153 22.92 1.15 7.98
N GLY A 154 22.52 2.01 8.87
CA GLY A 154 22.32 3.44 8.62
C GLY A 154 21.05 3.96 9.28
N ALA A 155 21.16 4.42 10.55
CA ALA A 155 20.08 5.14 11.23
C ALA A 155 19.67 6.38 10.42
N GLY A 156 18.37 6.63 10.30
CA GLY A 156 17.86 7.80 9.58
C GLY A 156 17.85 7.68 8.05
N ARG A 157 18.01 6.50 7.51
CA ARG A 157 18.07 6.23 6.06
C ARG A 157 16.96 6.90 5.24
N PHE A 158 15.76 6.99 5.79
CA PHE A 158 14.58 7.58 5.14
C PHE A 158 14.08 8.86 5.84
N THR A 159 14.84 9.46 6.72
CA THR A 159 14.36 10.60 7.54
C THR A 159 13.83 11.73 6.66
N ARG A 160 14.58 12.14 5.64
CA ARG A 160 14.16 13.23 4.75
C ARG A 160 12.89 12.90 3.97
N GLN A 161 12.81 11.70 3.41
CA GLN A 161 11.62 11.23 2.68
C GLN A 161 10.39 11.19 3.60
N GLN A 162 10.55 10.65 4.82
CA GLN A 162 9.48 10.61 5.81
C GLN A 162 9.01 12.01 6.19
N GLU A 163 9.94 12.92 6.49
CA GLU A 163 9.62 14.30 6.88
C GLU A 163 8.93 15.06 5.74
N ALA A 164 9.41 14.91 4.50
CA ALA A 164 8.82 15.55 3.33
C ALA A 164 7.38 15.04 3.09
N LEU A 165 7.20 13.73 3.04
CA LEU A 165 5.89 13.12 2.81
C LEU A 165 4.92 13.38 3.97
N THR A 166 5.39 13.30 5.23
CA THR A 166 4.56 13.63 6.41
C THR A 166 4.05 15.06 6.34
N ARG A 167 4.92 16.01 6.00
CA ARG A 167 4.56 17.43 5.88
C ARG A 167 3.53 17.65 4.80
N GLU A 168 3.68 17.01 3.63
CA GLU A 168 2.75 17.12 2.53
C GLU A 168 1.38 16.49 2.85
N LEU A 169 1.36 15.28 3.42
CA LEU A 169 0.12 14.60 3.79
C LEU A 169 -0.60 15.25 4.97
N ALA A 170 0.12 15.98 5.83
CA ALA A 170 -0.44 16.74 6.95
C ALA A 170 -0.91 18.15 6.56
N ALA A 171 -0.63 18.61 5.34
CA ALA A 171 -1.09 19.91 4.88
C ALA A 171 -2.64 19.95 4.89
N PRO A 172 -3.25 21.07 5.31
CA PRO A 172 -4.72 21.19 5.40
C PRO A 172 -5.45 20.84 4.10
N GLU A 173 -4.88 21.22 2.98
CA GLU A 173 -5.43 20.97 1.64
C GLU A 173 -5.42 19.47 1.33
N THR A 174 -4.32 18.78 1.63
CA THR A 174 -4.18 17.32 1.46
C THR A 174 -5.12 16.58 2.41
N ALA A 175 -5.20 17.01 3.67
CA ALA A 175 -6.12 16.40 4.64
C ALA A 175 -7.59 16.52 4.19
N ALA A 176 -8.01 17.69 3.68
CA ALA A 176 -9.33 17.91 3.12
C ALA A 176 -9.55 17.04 1.86
N PHE A 177 -8.54 16.89 1.01
CA PHE A 177 -8.58 16.01 -0.16
C PHE A 177 -8.79 14.54 0.25
N VAL A 178 -8.03 14.04 1.21
CA VAL A 178 -8.16 12.68 1.74
C VAL A 178 -9.56 12.44 2.35
N ALA A 179 -10.14 13.44 3.03
CA ALA A 179 -11.51 13.34 3.53
C ALA A 179 -12.52 13.17 2.39
N ARG A 180 -12.36 13.91 1.27
CA ARG A 180 -13.22 13.73 0.08
C ARG A 180 -13.07 12.35 -0.55
N MET A 181 -11.85 11.83 -0.64
CA MET A 181 -11.64 10.43 -1.09
C MET A 181 -12.42 9.44 -0.22
N ARG A 182 -12.37 9.59 1.10
CA ARG A 182 -13.11 8.74 2.03
C ARG A 182 -14.63 8.80 1.79
N THR A 183 -15.17 9.99 1.63
CA THR A 183 -16.58 10.17 1.30
C THR A 183 -16.95 9.53 -0.03
N PHE A 184 -16.11 9.71 -1.07
CA PHE A 184 -16.34 9.09 -2.37
C PHE A 184 -16.44 7.56 -2.28
N TYR A 185 -15.58 6.91 -1.48
CA TYR A 185 -15.60 5.47 -1.28
C TYR A 185 -16.57 4.99 -0.19
N GLY A 186 -17.31 5.88 0.48
CA GLY A 186 -18.18 5.53 1.62
C GLY A 186 -17.39 4.95 2.80
N ALA A 187 -16.17 5.43 3.02
CA ALA A 187 -15.21 4.90 3.97
C ALA A 187 -14.80 5.91 5.06
N GLU A 188 -15.74 6.73 5.52
CA GLU A 188 -15.50 7.80 6.51
C GLU A 188 -14.92 7.24 7.83
N ALA A 189 -15.33 6.04 8.21
CA ALA A 189 -14.85 5.34 9.41
C ALA A 189 -13.56 4.53 9.17
N ALA A 190 -12.92 4.63 8.01
CA ALA A 190 -11.71 3.88 7.72
C ALA A 190 -10.63 4.18 8.77
N PRO A 191 -9.85 3.16 9.20
CA PRO A 191 -8.78 3.36 10.16
C PRO A 191 -7.68 4.26 9.62
N VAL A 192 -6.82 4.72 10.52
CA VAL A 192 -5.60 5.45 10.13
C VAL A 192 -4.77 4.57 9.22
N PHE A 193 -4.42 5.11 8.06
CA PHE A 193 -3.64 4.39 7.07
C PHE A 193 -2.14 4.60 7.31
N GLN A 194 -1.37 3.52 7.30
CA GLN A 194 0.06 3.57 7.58
C GLN A 194 0.86 3.48 6.29
N VAL A 195 1.81 4.39 6.14
CA VAL A 195 2.80 4.39 5.05
C VAL A 195 4.16 4.06 5.65
N ARG A 196 4.85 3.07 5.11
CA ARG A 196 6.15 2.59 5.61
C ARG A 196 7.16 2.56 4.49
N PHE A 197 8.29 3.22 4.71
CA PHE A 197 9.46 3.05 3.84
C PHE A 197 10.17 1.73 4.16
N VAL A 198 10.61 1.05 3.11
CA VAL A 198 11.52 -0.10 3.17
C VAL A 198 12.65 0.08 2.18
N TRP A 199 13.79 -0.51 2.50
CA TRP A 199 14.95 -0.51 1.61
C TRP A 199 14.65 -1.24 0.30
N TRP A 200 15.14 -0.66 -0.80
CA TRP A 200 15.04 -1.19 -2.14
C TRP A 200 16.41 -1.20 -2.82
N PRO A 201 16.86 -2.33 -3.40
CA PRO A 201 18.20 -2.43 -3.98
C PRO A 201 18.38 -1.70 -5.31
N TYR A 202 17.30 -1.34 -5.99
CA TYR A 202 17.41 -0.51 -7.20
C TYR A 202 17.76 0.94 -6.85
N THR A 203 18.52 1.59 -7.76
CA THR A 203 18.92 3.00 -7.63
C THR A 203 18.04 3.95 -8.44
N ASN A 204 17.26 3.45 -9.39
CA ASN A 204 16.52 4.23 -10.38
C ASN A 204 15.04 3.87 -10.48
N ARG A 205 14.55 3.09 -9.55
CA ARG A 205 13.14 2.68 -9.49
C ARG A 205 12.65 2.71 -8.06
N THR A 206 11.40 3.10 -7.91
CA THR A 206 10.64 3.01 -6.69
C THR A 206 9.42 2.14 -6.95
N GLN A 207 8.85 1.57 -5.92
CA GLN A 207 7.65 0.77 -6.00
C GLN A 207 6.80 1.00 -4.75
N ALA A 208 5.49 0.92 -4.89
CA ALA A 208 4.57 0.85 -3.77
C ALA A 208 3.77 -0.44 -3.83
N LYS A 209 3.37 -0.95 -2.67
CA LYS A 209 2.48 -2.11 -2.54
C LYS A 209 1.66 -1.98 -1.26
N LEU A 210 0.40 -2.38 -1.32
CA LEU A 210 -0.37 -2.64 -0.11
C LEU A 210 0.10 -3.93 0.57
N ARG A 211 0.36 -3.84 1.87
CA ARG A 211 0.65 -5.00 2.72
C ARG A 211 -0.05 -4.86 4.06
N GLY A 212 -1.10 -5.65 4.26
CA GLY A 212 -1.79 -5.74 5.55
C GLY A 212 -2.30 -4.41 6.10
N GLY A 213 -2.96 -3.59 5.31
CA GLY A 213 -3.48 -2.28 5.76
C GLY A 213 -2.43 -1.18 5.84
N SER A 214 -1.23 -1.42 5.29
CA SER A 214 -0.17 -0.42 5.13
C SER A 214 0.24 -0.31 3.67
N ILE A 215 0.59 0.89 3.23
CA ILE A 215 1.39 1.08 2.01
C ILE A 215 2.86 0.87 2.37
N VAL A 216 3.53 0.03 1.63
CA VAL A 216 4.98 -0.16 1.71
C VAL A 216 5.61 0.52 0.51
N LEU A 217 6.42 1.53 0.77
CA LEU A 217 7.18 2.28 -0.23
C LEU A 217 8.59 1.71 -0.32
N PHE A 218 8.87 1.04 -1.42
CA PHE A 218 10.18 0.48 -1.73
C PHE A 218 11.05 1.58 -2.32
N SER A 219 11.99 2.11 -1.54
CA SER A 219 12.81 3.24 -1.93
C SER A 219 14.29 2.96 -1.76
N PRO A 220 15.12 3.29 -2.76
CA PRO A 220 16.55 3.39 -2.56
C PRO A 220 16.84 4.49 -1.53
N PRO A 221 17.89 4.32 -0.70
CA PRO A 221 18.29 5.38 0.22
C PRO A 221 18.68 6.67 -0.51
N GLY A 222 18.17 7.80 -0.01
CA GLY A 222 18.52 9.12 -0.54
C GLY A 222 17.86 9.50 -1.86
N VAL A 223 16.99 8.65 -2.41
CA VAL A 223 16.16 9.03 -3.56
C VAL A 223 15.00 9.88 -3.06
N GLU A 224 14.92 11.10 -3.57
CA GLU A 224 13.76 11.96 -3.42
C GLU A 224 12.83 11.68 -4.60
N ASP A 225 11.69 11.08 -4.31
CA ASP A 225 10.64 10.79 -5.29
C ASP A 225 9.36 11.50 -4.89
N ASP A 226 8.48 11.66 -5.84
CA ASP A 226 7.16 12.23 -5.62
C ASP A 226 6.20 11.18 -5.03
N TRP A 227 6.25 11.04 -3.71
CA TRP A 227 5.55 9.97 -3.00
C TRP A 227 4.06 10.22 -2.77
N ALA A 228 3.63 11.46 -2.67
CA ALA A 228 2.25 11.75 -2.29
C ALA A 228 1.21 11.25 -3.30
N PRO A 229 1.36 11.46 -4.63
CA PRO A 229 0.46 10.87 -5.61
C PRO A 229 0.44 9.35 -5.57
N ILE A 230 1.61 8.71 -5.35
CA ILE A 230 1.73 7.25 -5.24
C ILE A 230 0.97 6.75 -4.00
N VAL A 231 1.16 7.41 -2.85
CA VAL A 231 0.46 7.07 -1.61
C VAL A 231 -1.05 7.23 -1.76
N LEU A 232 -1.50 8.29 -2.41
CA LEU A 232 -2.93 8.52 -2.59
C LEU A 232 -3.56 7.57 -3.61
N HIS A 233 -2.81 7.13 -4.61
CA HIS A 233 -3.21 6.05 -5.51
C HIS A 233 -3.43 4.74 -4.73
N GLU A 234 -2.45 4.30 -3.95
CA GLU A 234 -2.58 3.10 -3.13
C GLU A 234 -3.67 3.24 -2.04
N TYR A 235 -3.86 4.47 -1.54
CA TYR A 235 -4.93 4.75 -0.59
C TYR A 235 -6.32 4.60 -1.22
N ALA A 236 -6.50 4.94 -2.50
CA ALA A 236 -7.73 4.69 -3.23
C ALA A 236 -8.06 3.18 -3.28
N HIS A 237 -7.07 2.33 -3.56
CA HIS A 237 -7.24 0.88 -3.49
C HIS A 237 -7.62 0.39 -2.09
N PHE A 238 -6.98 0.93 -1.05
CA PHE A 238 -7.31 0.59 0.33
C PHE A 238 -8.75 0.96 0.69
N LEU A 239 -9.22 2.13 0.28
CA LEU A 239 -10.60 2.56 0.51
C LEU A 239 -11.59 1.70 -0.27
N SER A 240 -11.29 1.39 -1.54
CA SER A 240 -12.11 0.51 -2.36
C SER A 240 -12.24 -0.89 -1.74
N ALA A 241 -11.12 -1.48 -1.33
CA ALA A 241 -11.10 -2.79 -0.69
C ALA A 241 -11.84 -2.82 0.66
N GLY A 242 -11.90 -1.69 1.35
CA GLY A 242 -12.61 -1.54 2.63
C GLY A 242 -14.14 -1.44 2.51
N GLN A 243 -14.68 -1.35 1.31
CA GLN A 243 -16.13 -1.30 1.10
C GLN A 243 -16.81 -2.63 1.46
N PRO A 244 -18.09 -2.61 1.88
CA PRO A 244 -18.86 -3.84 2.10
C PRO A 244 -18.87 -4.73 0.85
N ALA A 245 -18.73 -6.04 1.02
CA ALA A 245 -18.69 -7.00 -0.08
C ALA A 245 -19.87 -6.86 -1.05
N ALA A 246 -21.10 -6.75 -0.51
CA ALA A 246 -22.30 -6.57 -1.32
C ALA A 246 -22.28 -5.29 -2.19
N GLY A 247 -21.69 -4.20 -1.69
CA GLY A 247 -21.50 -2.96 -2.46
C GLY A 247 -20.53 -3.15 -3.61
N ARG A 248 -19.40 -3.83 -3.36
CA ARG A 248 -18.39 -4.15 -4.37
C ARG A 248 -18.95 -5.09 -5.44
N GLU A 249 -19.70 -6.12 -5.07
CA GLU A 249 -20.38 -7.03 -5.98
C GLU A 249 -21.39 -6.29 -6.87
N ALA A 250 -22.20 -5.41 -6.28
CA ALA A 250 -23.15 -4.59 -7.02
C ALA A 250 -22.45 -3.65 -8.01
N LEU A 251 -21.34 -3.01 -7.59
CA LEU A 251 -20.51 -2.15 -8.43
C LEU A 251 -19.89 -2.94 -9.58
N ALA A 252 -19.33 -4.13 -9.31
CA ALA A 252 -18.76 -5.02 -10.32
C ALA A 252 -19.82 -5.43 -11.36
N ALA A 253 -20.99 -5.83 -10.90
CA ALA A 253 -22.10 -6.22 -11.78
C ALA A 253 -22.62 -5.03 -12.61
N ALA A 254 -22.66 -3.82 -12.04
CA ALA A 254 -23.04 -2.63 -12.78
C ALA A 254 -22.02 -2.28 -13.86
N PHE A 255 -20.73 -2.32 -13.52
CA PHE A 255 -19.65 -2.02 -14.46
C PHE A 255 -19.55 -3.08 -15.58
N ALA A 256 -19.68 -4.37 -15.25
CA ALA A 256 -19.66 -5.46 -16.24
C ALA A 256 -20.75 -5.35 -17.32
N ARG A 257 -21.90 -4.76 -17.00
CA ARG A 257 -22.95 -4.50 -18.01
C ARG A 257 -22.54 -3.47 -19.05
N LEU A 258 -21.71 -2.51 -18.65
CA LEU A 258 -21.21 -1.43 -19.51
C LEU A 258 -19.91 -1.85 -20.22
N CYS A 259 -19.11 -2.70 -19.57
CA CYS A 259 -17.81 -3.18 -20.04
C CYS A 259 -17.76 -4.73 -19.96
N PRO A 260 -18.40 -5.46 -20.89
CA PRO A 260 -18.38 -6.93 -20.86
C PRO A 260 -16.97 -7.54 -20.92
N ALA A 261 -16.01 -6.87 -21.56
CA ALA A 261 -14.61 -7.28 -21.60
C ALA A 261 -13.99 -7.40 -20.20
N ALA A 262 -14.47 -6.62 -19.22
CA ALA A 262 -14.03 -6.71 -17.83
C ALA A 262 -14.35 -8.06 -17.18
N LEU A 263 -15.34 -8.82 -17.68
CA LEU A 263 -15.65 -10.18 -17.22
C LEU A 263 -14.57 -11.20 -17.55
N ALA A 264 -13.72 -10.92 -18.55
CA ALA A 264 -12.59 -11.75 -18.89
C ALA A 264 -11.40 -11.55 -17.92
N LEU A 265 -11.42 -10.49 -17.10
CA LEU A 265 -10.42 -10.26 -16.09
C LEU A 265 -10.69 -11.14 -14.87
N PRO A 266 -9.65 -11.61 -14.18
CA PRO A 266 -9.77 -12.37 -12.95
C PRO A 266 -10.59 -11.64 -11.86
N ASN A 267 -10.54 -10.30 -11.86
CA ASN A 267 -11.40 -9.44 -11.05
C ASN A 267 -11.95 -8.31 -11.92
N THR A 268 -13.24 -8.32 -12.17
CA THR A 268 -13.95 -7.30 -12.97
C THR A 268 -13.73 -5.89 -12.44
N LEU A 269 -13.65 -5.72 -11.12
CA LEU A 269 -13.44 -4.41 -10.50
C LEU A 269 -12.05 -3.82 -10.81
N ASN A 270 -11.03 -4.63 -11.13
CA ASN A 270 -9.70 -4.09 -11.43
C ASN A 270 -9.73 -3.16 -12.66
N ALA A 271 -10.62 -3.42 -13.62
CA ALA A 271 -10.81 -2.54 -14.76
C ALA A 271 -11.39 -1.17 -14.39
N LEU A 272 -11.94 -1.01 -13.20
CA LEU A 272 -12.48 0.25 -12.65
C LEU A 272 -11.60 0.81 -11.53
N GLU A 273 -11.10 -0.04 -10.63
CA GLU A 273 -10.34 0.39 -9.44
C GLU A 273 -9.02 1.07 -9.81
N GLU A 274 -8.27 0.54 -10.78
CA GLU A 274 -7.02 1.13 -11.23
C GLU A 274 -7.24 2.51 -11.88
N PRO A 275 -8.18 2.69 -12.83
CA PRO A 275 -8.54 4.01 -13.34
C PRO A 275 -8.96 5.01 -12.26
N LEU A 276 -9.72 4.57 -11.25
CA LEU A 276 -10.13 5.43 -10.14
C LEU A 276 -8.95 5.81 -9.24
N ALA A 277 -8.02 4.90 -9.00
CA ALA A 277 -6.80 5.18 -8.24
C ALA A 277 -5.92 6.22 -8.96
N ILE A 278 -5.79 6.12 -10.29
CA ILE A 278 -5.09 7.11 -11.12
C ILE A 278 -5.84 8.46 -11.10
N TYR A 279 -7.17 8.43 -11.25
CA TYR A 279 -8.00 9.62 -11.23
C TYR A 279 -7.86 10.40 -9.92
N TRP A 280 -7.90 9.72 -8.77
CA TRP A 280 -7.75 10.35 -7.46
C TRP A 280 -6.30 10.68 -7.12
N GLY A 281 -5.39 9.70 -7.21
CA GLY A 281 -4.00 9.83 -6.74
C GLY A 281 -3.14 10.72 -7.61
N GLN A 282 -3.30 10.65 -8.93
CA GLN A 282 -2.53 11.48 -9.85
C GLN A 282 -3.33 12.71 -10.27
N TYR A 283 -4.46 12.55 -11.02
CA TYR A 283 -5.09 13.67 -11.66
C TYR A 283 -5.72 14.68 -10.70
N ARG A 284 -6.64 14.25 -9.83
CA ARG A 284 -7.34 15.18 -8.93
C ARG A 284 -6.41 15.80 -7.89
N PHE A 285 -5.50 15.01 -7.32
CA PHE A 285 -4.53 15.50 -6.36
C PHE A 285 -3.64 16.59 -6.96
N GLU A 286 -3.08 16.35 -8.13
CA GLU A 286 -2.24 17.33 -8.81
C GLU A 286 -3.00 18.63 -9.11
N ARG A 287 -4.26 18.54 -9.52
CA ARG A 287 -5.07 19.72 -9.83
C ARG A 287 -5.57 20.46 -8.61
N GLU A 288 -6.17 19.74 -7.64
CA GLU A 288 -6.90 20.36 -6.53
C GLU A 288 -5.97 20.80 -5.39
N VAL A 289 -4.87 20.05 -5.16
CA VAL A 289 -3.96 20.31 -4.05
C VAL A 289 -2.73 21.07 -4.51
N ARG A 290 -2.14 20.67 -5.63
CA ARG A 290 -0.88 21.26 -6.13
C ARG A 290 -1.09 22.34 -7.19
N GLY A 291 -2.29 22.51 -7.73
CA GLY A 291 -2.59 23.46 -8.80
C GLY A 291 -1.92 23.11 -10.14
N MET A 292 -1.42 21.88 -10.30
CA MET A 292 -0.75 21.42 -11.52
C MET A 292 -1.74 20.90 -12.55
N THR A 293 -1.37 20.97 -13.82
CA THR A 293 -2.17 20.44 -14.93
C THR A 293 -1.46 19.27 -15.57
N LEU A 294 -2.07 18.08 -15.49
CA LEU A 294 -1.60 16.92 -16.24
C LEU A 294 -2.07 17.03 -17.70
N SER A 295 -1.13 16.88 -18.63
CA SER A 295 -1.46 16.81 -20.04
C SER A 295 -2.17 15.51 -20.36
N SER A 296 -3.31 15.57 -21.07
CA SER A 296 -3.98 14.37 -21.57
C SER A 296 -3.16 13.62 -22.63
N GLN A 297 -2.16 14.27 -23.21
CA GLN A 297 -1.26 13.68 -24.20
C GLN A 297 -0.10 12.89 -23.56
N SER A 298 0.26 13.18 -22.31
CA SER A 298 1.25 12.40 -21.57
C SER A 298 0.60 11.15 -20.96
N SER A 299 1.37 10.08 -20.79
CA SER A 299 0.91 8.92 -20.01
C SER A 299 0.88 9.30 -18.53
N TRP A 300 -0.24 9.02 -17.88
CA TRP A 300 -0.37 9.14 -16.42
C TRP A 300 -0.03 7.84 -15.71
N TYR A 301 -0.11 6.73 -16.45
CA TYR A 301 0.12 5.40 -15.89
C TYR A 301 0.71 4.43 -16.92
N ALA A 302 1.42 3.41 -16.44
CA ALA A 302 2.12 2.46 -17.30
C ALA A 302 1.18 1.49 -18.05
N GLN A 303 -0.01 1.20 -17.50
CA GLN A 303 -1.00 0.33 -18.13
C GLN A 303 -1.91 1.15 -19.06
N PRO A 304 -1.86 0.93 -20.39
CA PRO A 304 -2.55 1.81 -21.34
C PRO A 304 -4.08 1.84 -21.19
N HIS A 305 -4.70 0.71 -20.81
CA HIS A 305 -6.15 0.67 -20.59
C HIS A 305 -6.55 1.52 -19.37
N ALA A 306 -5.87 1.34 -18.24
CA ALA A 306 -6.13 2.10 -17.03
C ALA A 306 -5.89 3.61 -17.23
N ASP A 307 -4.83 3.96 -17.96
CA ASP A 307 -4.51 5.35 -18.33
C ASP A 307 -5.63 5.98 -19.16
N ARG A 308 -6.12 5.29 -20.21
CA ARG A 308 -7.23 5.79 -21.04
C ARG A 308 -8.51 5.95 -20.24
N ALA A 309 -8.87 4.94 -19.42
CA ALA A 309 -10.08 5.02 -18.61
C ALA A 309 -10.01 6.13 -17.56
N ALA A 310 -8.87 6.33 -16.89
CA ALA A 310 -8.68 7.45 -15.98
C ALA A 310 -8.83 8.80 -16.66
N LYS A 311 -8.30 8.95 -17.88
CA LYS A 311 -8.46 10.17 -18.69
C LYS A 311 -9.91 10.40 -19.14
N ALA A 312 -10.64 9.34 -19.47
CA ALA A 312 -12.05 9.44 -19.80
C ALA A 312 -12.88 9.88 -18.58
N ILE A 313 -12.60 9.34 -17.39
CA ILE A 313 -13.21 9.79 -16.14
C ILE A 313 -12.86 11.27 -15.88
N ALA A 314 -11.61 11.66 -16.04
CA ALA A 314 -11.17 13.04 -15.82
C ALA A 314 -11.78 14.05 -16.80
N ALA A 315 -12.06 13.64 -18.03
CA ALA A 315 -12.74 14.45 -19.02
C ALA A 315 -14.23 14.65 -18.71
N ALA A 316 -14.88 13.60 -18.18
CA ALA A 316 -16.29 13.67 -17.76
C ALA A 316 -16.47 14.39 -16.41
N PHE A 317 -15.49 14.27 -15.51
CA PHE A 317 -15.52 14.83 -14.16
C PHE A 317 -14.21 15.59 -13.87
N PRO A 318 -14.02 16.77 -14.47
CA PRO A 318 -12.82 17.57 -14.25
C PRO A 318 -12.69 18.02 -12.79
N ALA A 319 -11.45 18.24 -12.34
CA ALA A 319 -11.14 18.49 -10.94
C ALA A 319 -11.69 19.82 -10.37
N ASP A 320 -12.07 20.75 -11.23
CA ASP A 320 -12.76 22.01 -10.86
C ASP A 320 -14.27 21.81 -10.61
N GLN A 321 -14.77 20.59 -10.78
CA GLN A 321 -16.14 20.22 -10.48
C GLN A 321 -16.18 19.24 -9.27
N PRO A 322 -17.34 19.13 -8.58
CA PRO A 322 -17.51 18.11 -7.54
C PRO A 322 -17.17 16.72 -8.06
N ALA A 323 -16.58 15.90 -7.19
CA ALA A 323 -16.33 14.51 -7.54
C ALA A 323 -17.67 13.79 -7.76
N PRO A 324 -17.75 12.86 -8.74
CA PRO A 324 -18.94 12.06 -8.96
C PRO A 324 -19.21 11.15 -7.76
N VAL A 325 -20.37 10.54 -7.70
CA VAL A 325 -20.67 9.47 -6.75
C VAL A 325 -20.23 8.12 -7.35
N LEU A 326 -19.56 7.29 -6.59
CA LEU A 326 -18.95 6.03 -7.07
C LEU A 326 -19.95 5.10 -7.76
N THR A 327 -21.20 5.08 -7.29
CA THR A 327 -22.25 4.19 -7.81
C THR A 327 -23.11 4.80 -8.91
N GLU A 328 -22.82 6.04 -9.34
CA GLU A 328 -23.58 6.70 -10.40
C GLU A 328 -23.25 6.19 -11.78
N GLY A 329 -24.29 6.02 -12.61
CA GLY A 329 -24.18 5.58 -14.00
C GLY A 329 -23.15 6.38 -14.81
N PRO A 330 -23.17 7.73 -14.82
CA PRO A 330 -22.23 8.53 -15.61
C PRO A 330 -20.75 8.27 -15.33
N LEU A 331 -20.38 7.96 -14.07
CA LEU A 331 -18.99 7.58 -13.74
C LEU A 331 -18.61 6.25 -14.38
N LEU A 332 -19.50 5.26 -14.25
CA LEU A 332 -19.27 3.93 -14.81
C LEU A 332 -19.26 3.97 -16.36
N GLU A 333 -20.13 4.79 -16.96
CA GLU A 333 -20.16 5.02 -18.40
C GLU A 333 -18.87 5.65 -18.90
N ALA A 334 -18.35 6.66 -18.19
CA ALA A 334 -17.08 7.30 -18.52
C ALA A 334 -15.92 6.29 -18.46
N ALA A 335 -15.84 5.51 -17.39
CA ALA A 335 -14.82 4.47 -17.25
C ALA A 335 -14.95 3.38 -18.34
N ALA A 336 -16.17 2.98 -18.68
CA ALA A 336 -16.45 1.96 -19.67
C ALA A 336 -16.29 2.42 -21.13
N SER A 337 -16.21 3.73 -21.37
CA SER A 337 -16.12 4.32 -22.73
C SER A 337 -14.89 3.87 -23.53
N VAL A 338 -13.89 3.31 -22.86
CA VAL A 338 -12.65 2.78 -23.44
C VAL A 338 -12.56 1.26 -23.42
N CYS A 339 -13.63 0.59 -23.01
CA CYS A 339 -13.75 -0.87 -23.07
C CYS A 339 -13.95 -1.31 -24.53
N GLU A 340 -13.04 -2.08 -25.05
CA GLU A 340 -13.07 -2.68 -26.38
C GLU A 340 -13.39 -4.18 -26.29
#